data_528521f78aecb4cd04d0384c74b4ebdf
#
_entry.id   528521f78aecb4cd04d0384c74b4ebdf
#
_cell.length_a   1.000
_cell.length_b   1.000
_cell.length_c   1.000
_cell.angle_alpha   90.00
_cell.angle_beta   90.00
_cell.angle_gamma   90.00
#
_symmetry.space_group_name_H-M   'P 1'
#
loop_
_entity.id
_entity.type
_entity.pdbx_description
1 polymer ?
#
loop_
_entity_poly.entity_id
_entity_poly.type
_entity_poly.pdbx_seq_one_letter_code
_entity_poly.pdbx_strand_id
1 'polypeptide(L)'
;WLGSQAKEFKAYLLRNDTVCFSYKDKDYHINIVGADIFPQGFSAIAKNLFMFKGANMLADIGNGTINIMHIIDQKPDVNTCSTEKFGTEQCVIRINEKIMQTFHTSIHENVITEVLRFGIADIAEKYLNIIVEEAREYTKEILERLKIHDYDAETMKLYIVGGGGCLIKNFGEYDKSRVFINDDIHATAKGYEYLAE
;
A
#
# COMPACT_ATOMS: atom_id res chain seq x y z
N TRP A 1 1.39 -14.60 1.12
CA TRP A 1 2.73 -14.86 1.63
C TRP A 1 2.66 -15.47 3.00
N LEU A 2 3.39 -16.54 3.22
CA LEU A 2 3.23 -17.35 4.42
C LEU A 2 4.51 -17.35 5.25
N GLY A 3 4.37 -17.37 6.58
CA GLY A 3 5.51 -17.43 7.50
C GLY A 3 6.46 -18.60 7.26
N SER A 4 5.99 -19.70 6.64
CA SER A 4 6.84 -20.82 6.21
C SER A 4 7.87 -20.44 5.16
N GLN A 5 7.58 -19.49 4.27
CA GLN A 5 8.50 -19.02 3.22
C GLN A 5 9.54 -18.02 3.74
N ALA A 6 9.32 -17.42 4.92
CA ALA A 6 10.26 -16.46 5.50
C ALA A 6 11.64 -17.09 5.76
N LYS A 7 11.68 -18.35 6.20
CA LYS A 7 12.94 -19.10 6.40
C LYS A 7 13.71 -19.30 5.10
N GLU A 8 13.01 -19.72 4.04
CA GLU A 8 13.62 -19.95 2.73
C GLU A 8 14.09 -18.63 2.12
N PHE A 9 13.29 -17.58 2.25
CA PHE A 9 13.66 -16.25 1.76
C PHE A 9 14.85 -15.66 2.53
N LYS A 10 14.91 -15.83 3.85
CA LYS A 10 16.07 -15.46 4.66
C LYS A 10 17.31 -16.21 4.21
N ALA A 11 17.23 -17.53 4.02
CA ALA A 11 18.33 -18.35 3.52
C ALA A 11 18.77 -17.91 2.11
N TYR A 12 17.84 -17.56 1.23
CA TYR A 12 18.13 -17.02 -0.09
C TYR A 12 18.91 -15.70 -0.02
N LEU A 13 18.54 -14.78 0.85
CA LEU A 13 19.23 -13.50 1.02
C LEU A 13 20.65 -13.68 1.58
N LEU A 14 20.84 -14.66 2.46
CA LEU A 14 22.11 -14.94 3.13
C LEU A 14 23.02 -15.92 2.35
N ARG A 15 22.61 -16.39 1.17
CA ARG A 15 23.39 -17.38 0.39
C ARG A 15 24.75 -16.87 -0.06
N ASN A 16 24.91 -15.56 -0.23
CA ASN A 16 26.16 -14.89 -0.54
C ASN A 16 26.45 -13.91 0.60
N ASP A 17 27.49 -14.17 1.34
CA ASP A 17 27.92 -13.30 2.46
C ASP A 17 28.60 -12.01 1.98
N THR A 18 29.08 -11.99 0.73
CA THR A 18 29.73 -10.84 0.13
C THR A 18 29.20 -10.57 -1.26
N VAL A 19 28.88 -9.30 -1.53
CA VAL A 19 28.47 -8.79 -2.85
C VAL A 19 29.44 -7.71 -3.29
N CYS A 20 30.06 -7.88 -4.47
CA CYS A 20 30.97 -6.92 -5.07
C CYS A 20 30.37 -6.40 -6.37
N PHE A 21 30.37 -5.09 -6.57
CA PHE A 21 29.92 -4.46 -7.82
C PHE A 21 30.56 -3.08 -8.00
N SER A 22 30.60 -2.59 -9.23
CA SER A 22 31.05 -1.23 -9.57
C SER A 22 29.86 -0.37 -9.97
N TYR A 23 29.79 0.87 -9.46
CA TYR A 23 28.81 1.86 -9.84
C TYR A 23 29.44 3.24 -9.93
N LYS A 24 29.29 3.91 -11.07
CA LYS A 24 29.89 5.24 -11.35
C LYS A 24 31.39 5.26 -11.05
N ASP A 25 32.12 4.30 -11.63
CA ASP A 25 33.59 4.14 -11.51
C ASP A 25 34.10 3.95 -10.08
N LYS A 26 33.21 3.55 -9.16
CA LYS A 26 33.55 3.23 -7.77
C LYS A 26 33.18 1.78 -7.48
N ASP A 27 34.15 1.04 -6.89
CA ASP A 27 33.95 -0.34 -6.45
C ASP A 27 33.34 -0.38 -5.05
N TYR A 28 32.35 -1.26 -4.89
CA TYR A 28 31.65 -1.51 -3.64
C TYR A 28 31.84 -2.97 -3.22
N HIS A 29 32.16 -3.17 -1.95
CA HIS A 29 32.23 -4.47 -1.30
C HIS A 29 31.26 -4.44 -0.13
N ILE A 30 30.18 -5.23 -0.22
CA ILE A 30 29.12 -5.29 0.80
C ILE A 30 29.18 -6.66 1.46
N ASN A 31 29.37 -6.70 2.79
CA ASN A 31 29.23 -7.90 3.57
C ASN A 31 27.82 -7.98 4.15
N ILE A 32 27.10 -9.07 3.85
CA ILE A 32 25.75 -9.32 4.37
C ILE A 32 25.88 -10.08 5.68
N VAL A 33 25.69 -9.37 6.79
CA VAL A 33 25.91 -9.92 8.15
C VAL A 33 24.64 -10.52 8.75
N GLY A 34 23.47 -10.25 8.17
CA GLY A 34 22.18 -10.75 8.64
C GLY A 34 21.03 -10.33 7.74
N ALA A 35 19.87 -10.93 7.96
CA ALA A 35 18.61 -10.54 7.30
C ALA A 35 17.44 -10.80 8.24
N ASP A 36 16.52 -9.87 8.33
CA ASP A 36 15.26 -10.02 9.02
C ASP A 36 14.11 -9.85 8.05
N ILE A 37 13.06 -10.64 8.22
CA ILE A 37 11.93 -10.71 7.30
C ILE A 37 10.67 -10.23 8.02
N PHE A 38 10.03 -9.23 7.44
CA PHE A 38 8.79 -8.66 7.96
C PHE A 38 7.68 -8.79 6.91
N PRO A 39 6.40 -8.89 7.31
CA PRO A 39 5.28 -8.76 6.40
C PRO A 39 5.32 -7.43 5.66
N GLN A 40 4.89 -7.41 4.40
CA GLN A 40 4.85 -6.19 3.59
C GLN A 40 3.97 -5.13 4.26
N GLY A 41 4.43 -3.86 4.24
CA GLY A 41 3.75 -2.73 4.88
C GLY A 41 4.05 -2.57 6.38
N PHE A 42 4.46 -3.65 7.09
CA PHE A 42 4.71 -3.57 8.54
C PHE A 42 5.79 -2.54 8.90
N SER A 43 6.88 -2.50 8.15
CA SER A 43 7.96 -1.53 8.39
C SER A 43 7.49 -0.08 8.31
N ALA A 44 6.51 0.24 7.45
CA ALA A 44 5.99 1.60 7.30
C ALA A 44 5.33 2.15 8.58
N ILE A 45 4.91 1.26 9.50
CA ILE A 45 4.30 1.63 10.79
C ILE A 45 5.24 1.44 11.98
N ALA A 46 6.46 0.92 11.77
CA ALA A 46 7.37 0.51 12.85
C ALA A 46 7.62 1.61 13.88
N LYS A 47 7.86 2.85 13.44
CA LYS A 47 8.05 4.01 14.32
C LYS A 47 6.82 4.36 15.18
N ASN A 48 5.64 3.95 14.75
CA ASN A 48 4.36 4.32 15.36
C ASN A 48 3.66 3.14 16.04
N LEU A 49 4.34 2.01 16.21
CA LEU A 49 3.75 0.79 16.81
C LEU A 49 3.12 1.03 18.19
N PHE A 50 3.65 1.97 18.96
CA PHE A 50 3.09 2.34 20.28
C PHE A 50 1.63 2.82 20.21
N MET A 51 1.15 3.26 19.05
CA MET A 51 -0.23 3.69 18.82
C MET A 51 -1.21 2.53 18.61
N PHE A 52 -0.69 1.32 18.33
CA PHE A 52 -1.48 0.13 17.98
C PHE A 52 -1.85 -0.69 19.21
N LYS A 53 -2.71 -0.14 20.09
CA LYS A 53 -3.26 -0.87 21.24
C LYS A 53 -4.50 -1.63 20.82
N GLY A 54 -4.65 -2.88 21.33
CA GLY A 54 -5.75 -3.76 20.96
C GLY A 54 -5.67 -4.24 19.50
N ALA A 55 -6.81 -4.56 18.92
CA ALA A 55 -6.91 -5.01 17.52
C ALA A 55 -6.96 -3.83 16.56
N ASN A 56 -6.12 -3.87 15.53
CA ASN A 56 -6.06 -2.87 14.46
C ASN A 56 -5.83 -3.59 13.13
N MET A 57 -6.12 -2.93 12.03
CA MET A 57 -5.79 -3.43 10.70
C MET A 57 -4.78 -2.52 10.01
N LEU A 58 -3.82 -3.13 9.32
CA LEU A 58 -2.91 -2.47 8.38
C LEU A 58 -3.27 -2.88 6.96
N ALA A 59 -3.44 -1.91 6.06
CA ALA A 59 -3.62 -2.10 4.64
C ALA A 59 -2.52 -1.35 3.88
N ASP A 60 -1.64 -2.09 3.19
CA ASP A 60 -0.64 -1.52 2.27
C ASP A 60 -1.20 -1.56 0.86
N ILE A 61 -1.67 -0.40 0.38
CA ILE A 61 -2.30 -0.25 -0.93
C ILE A 61 -1.23 0.16 -1.94
N GLY A 62 -0.76 -0.82 -2.69
CA GLY A 62 0.19 -0.63 -3.77
C GLY A 62 -0.46 -0.36 -5.13
N ASN A 63 0.37 -0.39 -6.19
CA ASN A 63 -0.12 -0.23 -7.55
C ASN A 63 -0.97 -1.44 -7.99
N GLY A 64 -0.47 -2.68 -7.80
CA GLY A 64 -1.15 -3.89 -8.25
C GLY A 64 -1.96 -4.61 -7.17
N THR A 65 -1.65 -4.40 -5.89
CA THR A 65 -2.20 -5.20 -4.79
C THR A 65 -2.50 -4.38 -3.55
N ILE A 66 -3.38 -4.92 -2.71
CA ILE A 66 -3.54 -4.54 -1.31
C ILE A 66 -3.00 -5.70 -0.47
N ASN A 67 -2.04 -5.42 0.42
CA ASN A 67 -1.58 -6.36 1.44
C ASN A 67 -2.22 -5.97 2.77
N ILE A 68 -2.84 -6.94 3.42
CA ILE A 68 -3.66 -6.75 4.60
C ILE A 68 -3.11 -7.60 5.74
N MET A 69 -3.08 -7.06 6.96
CA MET A 69 -2.77 -7.81 8.17
C MET A 69 -3.40 -7.17 9.40
N HIS A 70 -3.68 -7.98 10.41
CA HIS A 70 -4.03 -7.48 11.73
C HIS A 70 -2.78 -7.20 12.56
N ILE A 71 -2.86 -6.13 13.35
CA ILE A 71 -1.85 -5.77 14.34
C ILE A 71 -2.54 -5.87 15.71
N ILE A 72 -2.12 -6.84 16.51
CA ILE A 72 -2.68 -7.09 17.83
C ILE A 72 -1.64 -6.68 18.88
N ASP A 73 -1.98 -5.68 19.69
CA ASP A 73 -1.09 -5.17 20.74
C ASP A 73 0.35 -4.95 20.23
N GLN A 74 0.48 -4.18 19.15
CA GLN A 74 1.76 -3.79 18.52
C GLN A 74 2.49 -4.91 17.77
N LYS A 75 1.89 -6.09 17.60
CA LYS A 75 2.49 -7.23 16.90
C LYS A 75 1.69 -7.62 15.67
N PRO A 76 2.36 -7.91 14.54
CA PRO A 76 1.66 -8.42 13.37
C PRO A 76 1.16 -9.84 13.63
N ASP A 77 -0.12 -10.09 13.36
CA ASP A 77 -0.64 -11.46 13.31
C ASP A 77 -0.41 -12.03 11.91
N VAL A 78 0.65 -12.81 11.78
CA VAL A 78 1.06 -13.41 10.49
C VAL A 78 0.02 -14.34 9.88
N ASN A 79 -0.91 -14.86 10.68
CA ASN A 79 -1.97 -15.74 10.21
C ASN A 79 -3.08 -14.98 9.47
N THR A 80 -3.19 -13.67 9.69
CA THR A 80 -4.17 -12.81 9.04
C THR A 80 -3.62 -12.11 7.79
N CYS A 81 -2.33 -12.35 7.45
CA CYS A 81 -1.72 -11.75 6.26
C CYS A 81 -2.39 -12.27 4.99
N SER A 82 -2.90 -11.36 4.20
CA SER A 82 -3.53 -11.65 2.91
C SER A 82 -3.11 -10.63 1.85
N THR A 83 -3.27 -11.01 0.58
CA THR A 83 -2.96 -10.16 -0.58
C THR A 83 -4.11 -10.25 -1.56
N GLU A 84 -4.66 -9.10 -1.93
CA GLU A 84 -5.68 -8.96 -2.95
C GLU A 84 -5.12 -8.24 -4.18
N LYS A 85 -5.47 -8.72 -5.38
CA LYS A 85 -5.18 -8.02 -6.64
C LYS A 85 -6.17 -6.88 -6.86
N PHE A 86 -6.05 -5.84 -6.05
CA PHE A 86 -6.97 -4.71 -6.05
C PHE A 86 -6.24 -3.41 -5.69
N GLY A 87 -5.17 -3.11 -6.43
CA GLY A 87 -4.36 -1.90 -6.25
C GLY A 87 -4.87 -0.72 -7.08
N THR A 88 -4.08 0.36 -7.15
CA THR A 88 -4.49 1.59 -7.86
C THR A 88 -4.52 1.43 -9.38
N GLU A 89 -3.75 0.50 -9.94
CA GLU A 89 -3.75 0.20 -11.39
C GLU A 89 -5.12 -0.26 -11.88
N GLN A 90 -5.81 -1.12 -11.13
CA GLN A 90 -7.15 -1.58 -11.48
C GLN A 90 -8.17 -0.43 -11.48
N CYS A 91 -7.99 0.57 -10.62
CA CYS A 91 -8.79 1.79 -10.65
C CYS A 91 -8.55 2.58 -11.95
N VAL A 92 -7.28 2.77 -12.34
CA VAL A 92 -6.90 3.47 -13.58
C VAL A 92 -7.50 2.76 -14.81
N ILE A 93 -7.39 1.43 -14.86
CA ILE A 93 -7.96 0.63 -15.96
C ILE A 93 -9.48 0.82 -16.03
N ARG A 94 -10.20 0.69 -14.91
CA ARG A 94 -11.65 0.88 -14.83
C ARG A 94 -12.08 2.27 -15.31
N ILE A 95 -11.37 3.32 -14.89
CA ILE A 95 -11.63 4.70 -15.31
C ILE A 95 -11.47 4.86 -16.84
N ASN A 96 -10.36 4.33 -17.40
CA ASN A 96 -10.13 4.39 -18.84
C ASN A 96 -11.20 3.64 -19.63
N GLU A 97 -11.62 2.46 -19.17
CA GLU A 97 -12.71 1.71 -19.78
C GLU A 97 -14.02 2.49 -19.75
N LYS A 98 -14.34 3.16 -18.63
CA LYS A 98 -15.56 3.98 -18.50
C LYS A 98 -15.54 5.19 -19.44
N ILE A 99 -14.39 5.86 -19.55
CA ILE A 99 -14.20 6.99 -20.47
C ILE A 99 -14.35 6.52 -21.94
N MET A 100 -13.76 5.37 -22.27
CA MET A 100 -13.87 4.78 -23.60
C MET A 100 -15.33 4.43 -23.94
N GLN A 101 -16.05 3.83 -23.02
CA GLN A 101 -17.49 3.50 -23.19
C GLN A 101 -18.36 4.73 -23.36
N THR A 102 -18.05 5.83 -22.63
CA THR A 102 -18.89 7.02 -22.59
C THR A 102 -18.59 7.98 -23.74
N PHE A 103 -17.32 8.16 -24.09
CA PHE A 103 -16.87 9.19 -25.02
C PHE A 103 -16.17 8.64 -26.27
N HIS A 104 -16.01 7.30 -26.39
CA HIS A 104 -15.30 6.65 -27.50
C HIS A 104 -13.86 7.15 -27.68
N THR A 105 -13.21 7.50 -26.56
CA THR A 105 -11.83 7.99 -26.51
C THR A 105 -11.14 7.51 -25.25
N SER A 106 -9.82 7.60 -25.21
CA SER A 106 -9.02 7.36 -24.00
C SER A 106 -8.28 8.63 -23.61
N ILE A 107 -7.91 8.73 -22.34
CA ILE A 107 -7.00 9.76 -21.83
C ILE A 107 -5.71 9.09 -21.33
N HIS A 108 -4.64 9.87 -21.26
CA HIS A 108 -3.36 9.33 -20.80
C HIS A 108 -3.44 8.95 -19.33
N GLU A 109 -2.92 7.76 -18.98
CA GLU A 109 -2.97 7.23 -17.60
C GLU A 109 -2.35 8.16 -16.56
N ASN A 110 -1.30 8.91 -16.94
CA ASN A 110 -0.68 9.89 -16.04
C ASN A 110 -1.69 10.95 -15.57
N VAL A 111 -2.63 11.36 -16.42
CA VAL A 111 -3.68 12.35 -16.07
C VAL A 111 -4.64 11.77 -15.04
N ILE A 112 -5.06 10.52 -15.24
CA ILE A 112 -5.89 9.80 -14.27
C ILE A 112 -5.15 9.69 -12.94
N THR A 113 -3.90 9.23 -12.97
CA THR A 113 -3.05 9.07 -11.80
C THR A 113 -2.83 10.39 -11.04
N GLU A 114 -2.70 11.51 -11.77
CA GLU A 114 -2.62 12.85 -11.19
C GLU A 114 -3.88 13.20 -10.40
N VAL A 115 -5.08 12.97 -11.00
CA VAL A 115 -6.36 13.16 -10.29
C VAL A 115 -6.45 12.25 -9.06
N LEU A 116 -6.13 10.96 -9.20
CA LEU A 116 -6.19 10.03 -8.06
C LEU A 116 -5.27 10.46 -6.91
N ARG A 117 -4.11 11.02 -7.23
CA ARG A 117 -3.11 11.44 -6.25
C ARG A 117 -3.42 12.79 -5.61
N PHE A 118 -3.89 13.76 -6.37
CA PHE A 118 -4.06 15.15 -5.91
C PHE A 118 -5.53 15.58 -5.76
N GLY A 119 -6.47 14.77 -6.20
CA GLY A 119 -7.90 15.07 -6.20
C GLY A 119 -8.36 15.94 -7.36
N ILE A 120 -7.43 16.46 -8.18
CA ILE A 120 -7.68 17.38 -9.28
C ILE A 120 -6.56 17.30 -10.33
N ALA A 121 -6.89 17.63 -11.59
CA ALA A 121 -5.93 17.92 -12.66
C ALA A 121 -6.53 18.95 -13.62
N ASP A 122 -5.72 19.59 -14.46
CA ASP A 122 -6.15 20.52 -15.50
C ASP A 122 -6.65 19.75 -16.71
N ILE A 123 -7.90 19.28 -16.66
CA ILE A 123 -8.57 18.50 -17.71
C ILE A 123 -10.01 18.97 -17.89
N ALA A 124 -10.62 18.60 -19.03
CA ALA A 124 -12.02 18.88 -19.27
C ALA A 124 -12.92 18.25 -18.18
N GLU A 125 -13.86 19.04 -17.67
CA GLU A 125 -14.76 18.68 -16.55
C GLU A 125 -15.48 17.34 -16.78
N LYS A 126 -15.89 17.04 -18.01
CA LYS A 126 -16.55 15.76 -18.34
C LYS A 126 -15.70 14.52 -18.02
N TYR A 127 -14.37 14.59 -18.17
CA TYR A 127 -13.47 13.51 -17.79
C TYR A 127 -13.21 13.50 -16.29
N LEU A 128 -13.01 14.68 -15.69
CA LEU A 128 -12.81 14.80 -14.25
C LEU A 128 -13.99 14.20 -13.47
N ASN A 129 -15.22 14.45 -13.90
CA ASN A 129 -16.41 13.91 -13.27
C ASN A 129 -16.44 12.38 -13.28
N ILE A 130 -16.11 11.75 -14.42
CA ILE A 130 -16.01 10.28 -14.48
C ILE A 130 -14.92 9.75 -13.55
N ILE A 131 -13.74 10.39 -13.56
CA ILE A 131 -12.61 9.94 -12.70
C ILE A 131 -13.02 10.00 -11.23
N VAL A 132 -13.65 11.10 -10.81
CA VAL A 132 -14.08 11.30 -9.41
C VAL A 132 -15.16 10.28 -9.02
N GLU A 133 -16.14 10.03 -9.88
CA GLU A 133 -17.21 9.06 -9.63
C GLU A 133 -16.65 7.64 -9.47
N GLU A 134 -15.87 7.17 -10.46
CA GLU A 134 -15.28 5.84 -10.43
C GLU A 134 -14.26 5.67 -9.27
N ALA A 135 -13.51 6.72 -8.95
CA ALA A 135 -12.58 6.69 -7.80
C ALA A 135 -13.33 6.54 -6.46
N ARG A 136 -14.48 7.21 -6.29
CA ARG A 136 -15.32 7.05 -5.10
C ARG A 136 -15.87 5.63 -4.98
N GLU A 137 -16.43 5.10 -6.05
CA GLU A 137 -16.93 3.71 -6.06
C GLU A 137 -15.79 2.72 -5.77
N TYR A 138 -14.62 2.94 -6.37
CA TYR A 138 -13.46 2.07 -6.15
C TYR A 138 -12.96 2.12 -4.70
N THR A 139 -12.91 3.29 -4.07
CA THR A 139 -12.54 3.40 -2.65
C THR A 139 -13.53 2.72 -1.72
N LYS A 140 -14.81 2.80 -2.04
CA LYS A 140 -15.85 2.07 -1.31
C LYS A 140 -15.65 0.55 -1.41
N GLU A 141 -15.35 0.04 -2.61
CA GLU A 141 -15.05 -1.38 -2.80
C GLU A 141 -13.78 -1.80 -2.02
N ILE A 142 -12.75 -0.95 -1.95
CA ILE A 142 -11.57 -1.23 -1.10
C ILE A 142 -12.01 -1.42 0.36
N LEU A 143 -12.78 -0.49 0.91
CA LEU A 143 -13.23 -0.57 2.31
C LEU A 143 -14.12 -1.79 2.57
N GLU A 144 -14.99 -2.17 1.62
CA GLU A 144 -15.79 -3.40 1.72
C GLU A 144 -14.91 -4.66 1.68
N ARG A 145 -13.85 -4.69 0.87
CA ARG A 145 -12.87 -5.79 0.85
C ARG A 145 -12.16 -5.94 2.18
N LEU A 146 -11.78 -4.83 2.83
CA LEU A 146 -11.18 -4.90 4.17
C LEU A 146 -12.12 -5.55 5.19
N LYS A 147 -13.44 -5.34 5.07
CA LYS A 147 -14.44 -6.01 5.94
C LYS A 147 -14.49 -7.53 5.70
N ILE A 148 -14.25 -8.01 4.47
CA ILE A 148 -14.13 -9.46 4.18
C ILE A 148 -12.93 -10.07 4.94
N HIS A 149 -11.91 -9.26 5.24
CA HIS A 149 -10.76 -9.63 6.03
C HIS A 149 -10.90 -9.25 7.52
N ASP A 150 -12.12 -9.26 8.03
CA ASP A 150 -12.45 -9.02 9.43
C ASP A 150 -12.13 -7.61 9.95
N TYR A 151 -12.06 -6.60 9.06
CA TYR A 151 -12.02 -5.20 9.51
C TYR A 151 -13.38 -4.78 10.07
N ASP A 152 -13.39 -4.38 11.31
CA ASP A 152 -14.55 -3.78 11.98
C ASP A 152 -14.27 -2.31 12.29
N ALA A 153 -14.95 -1.42 11.58
CA ALA A 153 -14.77 0.04 11.73
C ALA A 153 -15.21 0.58 13.10
N GLU A 154 -16.05 -0.14 13.85
CA GLU A 154 -16.51 0.29 15.16
C GLU A 154 -15.49 -0.05 16.27
N THR A 155 -14.77 -1.14 16.14
CA THR A 155 -13.86 -1.65 17.17
C THR A 155 -12.39 -1.51 16.84
N MET A 156 -12.02 -1.50 15.54
CA MET A 156 -10.63 -1.44 15.07
C MET A 156 -10.27 -0.05 14.53
N LYS A 157 -8.99 0.28 14.61
CA LYS A 157 -8.38 1.35 13.80
C LYS A 157 -7.83 0.75 12.51
N LEU A 158 -7.91 1.51 11.44
CA LEU A 158 -7.33 1.17 10.13
C LEU A 158 -6.13 2.06 9.85
N TYR A 159 -5.01 1.45 9.53
CA TYR A 159 -3.81 2.14 9.09
C TYR A 159 -3.55 1.83 7.63
N ILE A 160 -3.57 2.86 6.80
CA ILE A 160 -3.35 2.75 5.36
C ILE A 160 -1.96 3.30 5.04
N VAL A 161 -1.17 2.50 4.34
CA VAL A 161 0.16 2.85 3.84
C VAL A 161 0.26 2.57 2.34
N GLY A 162 1.34 3.00 1.72
CA GLY A 162 1.53 2.83 0.28
C GLY A 162 0.93 3.95 -0.56
N GLY A 163 1.26 3.96 -1.86
CA GLY A 163 0.86 5.02 -2.78
C GLY A 163 -0.66 5.17 -2.98
N GLY A 164 -1.41 4.08 -2.76
CA GLY A 164 -2.87 4.08 -2.83
C GLY A 164 -3.56 4.79 -1.65
N GLY A 165 -2.82 5.15 -0.60
CA GLY A 165 -3.35 5.97 0.49
C GLY A 165 -3.92 7.30 0.02
N CYS A 166 -3.31 7.92 -1.00
CA CYS A 166 -3.83 9.16 -1.60
C CYS A 166 -5.24 8.98 -2.19
N LEU A 167 -5.51 7.83 -2.82
CA LEU A 167 -6.82 7.51 -3.39
C LEU A 167 -7.91 7.49 -2.30
N ILE A 168 -7.65 6.78 -1.19
CA ILE A 168 -8.59 6.76 -0.05
C ILE A 168 -8.73 8.14 0.57
N LYS A 169 -7.64 8.90 0.73
CA LYS A 169 -7.64 10.25 1.29
C LYS A 169 -8.50 11.23 0.49
N ASN A 170 -8.43 11.15 -0.84
CA ASN A 170 -9.12 12.10 -1.72
C ASN A 170 -10.56 11.72 -2.03
N PHE A 171 -10.88 10.42 -2.08
CA PHE A 171 -12.18 9.95 -2.59
C PHE A 171 -12.93 9.01 -1.63
N GLY A 172 -12.28 8.52 -0.57
CA GLY A 172 -12.90 7.60 0.39
C GLY A 172 -13.80 8.30 1.41
N GLU A 173 -14.86 7.60 1.79
CA GLU A 173 -15.72 7.98 2.91
C GLU A 173 -15.38 7.12 4.12
N TYR A 174 -14.81 7.73 5.17
CA TYR A 174 -14.36 7.02 6.36
C TYR A 174 -14.35 7.92 7.60
N ASP A 175 -14.38 7.31 8.78
CA ASP A 175 -14.20 8.02 10.04
C ASP A 175 -12.73 8.42 10.24
N LYS A 176 -12.44 9.71 10.13
CA LYS A 176 -11.10 10.29 10.28
C LYS A 176 -10.50 10.10 11.68
N SER A 177 -11.31 9.76 12.69
CA SER A 177 -10.82 9.46 14.03
C SER A 177 -10.27 8.03 14.15
N ARG A 178 -10.62 7.15 13.21
CA ARG A 178 -10.29 5.73 13.24
C ARG A 178 -9.44 5.26 12.05
N VAL A 179 -9.35 6.04 10.98
CA VAL A 179 -8.55 5.72 9.79
C VAL A 179 -7.35 6.67 9.71
N PHE A 180 -6.16 6.11 9.70
CA PHE A 180 -4.88 6.81 9.65
C PHE A 180 -4.20 6.49 8.32
N ILE A 181 -3.91 7.53 7.52
CA ILE A 181 -3.30 7.37 6.20
C ILE A 181 -1.90 7.95 6.22
N ASN A 182 -0.92 7.11 5.89
CA ASN A 182 0.46 7.54 5.63
C ASN A 182 0.69 7.50 4.11
N ASP A 183 0.68 8.66 3.48
CA ASP A 183 0.86 8.86 2.05
C ASP A 183 2.35 9.05 1.63
N ASP A 184 3.29 8.87 2.58
CA ASP A 184 4.72 8.86 2.27
C ASP A 184 5.10 7.58 1.52
N ILE A 185 5.39 7.71 0.23
CA ILE A 185 5.82 6.58 -0.63
C ILE A 185 7.13 5.92 -0.16
N HIS A 186 7.90 6.60 0.69
CA HIS A 186 9.15 6.09 1.27
C HIS A 186 8.98 5.50 2.67
N ALA A 187 7.75 5.45 3.21
CA ALA A 187 7.49 4.99 4.57
C ALA A 187 8.05 3.59 4.85
N THR A 188 7.90 2.67 3.91
CA THR A 188 8.42 1.29 4.01
C THR A 188 9.94 1.27 4.11
N ALA A 189 10.66 2.02 3.26
CA ALA A 189 12.12 2.08 3.30
C ALA A 189 12.65 2.70 4.60
N LYS A 190 12.06 3.83 5.02
CA LYS A 190 12.38 4.48 6.30
C LYS A 190 12.09 3.59 7.51
N GLY A 191 11.05 2.77 7.41
CA GLY A 191 10.70 1.82 8.45
C GLY A 191 11.70 0.66 8.55
N TYR A 192 12.22 0.15 7.42
CA TYR A 192 13.30 -0.84 7.44
C TYR A 192 14.59 -0.29 8.03
N GLU A 193 14.96 0.95 7.69
CA GLU A 193 16.11 1.63 8.32
C GLU A 193 15.94 1.66 9.84
N TYR A 194 14.79 2.09 10.33
CA TYR A 194 14.48 2.14 11.77
C TYR A 194 14.51 0.77 12.47
N LEU A 195 14.07 -0.29 11.78
CA LEU A 195 14.07 -1.66 12.33
C LEU A 195 15.47 -2.30 12.34
N ALA A 196 16.43 -1.73 11.58
CA ALA A 196 17.79 -2.20 11.51
C ALA A 196 18.73 -1.53 12.55
N GLU A 197 18.29 -0.46 13.20
CA GLU A 197 18.97 0.22 14.31
C GLU A 197 18.78 -0.53 15.64
#